data_926588b83ee84274285613a7c96eb98d
#
_entry.id   926588b83ee84274285613a7c96eb98d
#
_cell.length_a   1.000
_cell.length_b   1.000
_cell.length_c   1.000
_cell.angle_alpha   90.00
_cell.angle_beta   90.00
_cell.angle_gamma   90.00
#
_symmetry.space_group_name_H-M   'P 1'
#
loop_
_entity.id
_entity.type
_entity.pdbx_description
1 polymer ?
#
loop_
_entity_poly.entity_id
_entity_poly.type
_entity_poly.pdbx_seq_one_letter_code
_entity_poly.pdbx_strand_id
1 'polypeptide(L)'
;MSEFVRLDKLTYDRTDAAQIQRVDDWIDAHCDAEKGEFAYMIPHDMLYNSDMFQYAALPDIQLQGKLAAGISIPGTHEFPVRFFEAKYVLTAEPLPQTFVSGGELSGRWNALFCAARDEHFTQAASFDMGNGTVFTVWERTEPADRAEVEYYLDAFAQEDALYPEMFSQVAEVWLAGHGL
;
A
#
# COMPACT_ATOMS: atom_id res chain seq x y z
N MET A 1 28.03 27.41 -0.36
CA MET A 1 28.55 26.03 -0.29
C MET A 1 27.49 25.20 0.40
N SER A 2 26.76 24.40 -0.36
CA SER A 2 25.76 23.48 0.20
C SER A 2 26.52 22.31 0.83
N GLU A 3 26.41 22.16 2.14
CA GLU A 3 26.83 20.93 2.80
C GLU A 3 25.96 19.78 2.28
N PHE A 4 26.53 18.98 1.40
CA PHE A 4 25.98 17.65 1.13
C PHE A 4 26.08 16.87 2.44
N VAL A 5 24.95 16.63 3.10
CA VAL A 5 24.87 15.66 4.18
C VAL A 5 25.31 14.33 3.61
N ARG A 6 26.47 13.83 4.06
CA ARG A 6 26.94 12.51 3.67
C ARG A 6 25.97 11.48 4.25
N LEU A 7 25.23 10.82 3.37
CA LEU A 7 24.33 9.72 3.70
C LEU A 7 25.06 8.49 4.27
N ASP A 8 26.40 8.44 4.15
CA ASP A 8 27.26 7.38 4.66
C ASP A 8 27.37 7.30 6.20
N LYS A 9 26.71 8.20 6.93
CA LYS A 9 26.67 8.20 8.40
C LYS A 9 25.31 7.87 9.01
N LEU A 10 24.29 7.66 8.21
CA LEU A 10 23.01 7.14 8.67
C LEU A 10 23.05 5.61 8.59
N THR A 11 23.82 4.98 9.48
CA THR A 11 23.55 3.59 9.83
C THR A 11 22.21 3.57 10.53
N TYR A 12 21.12 3.48 9.76
CA TYR A 12 19.87 3.00 10.29
C TYR A 12 20.08 1.55 10.68
N ASP A 13 20.34 1.33 11.96
CA ASP A 13 20.33 0.00 12.53
C ASP A 13 18.85 -0.43 12.56
N ARG A 14 18.39 -1.03 11.45
CA ARG A 14 17.02 -1.53 11.33
C ARG A 14 16.88 -2.78 12.18
N THR A 15 16.35 -2.59 13.37
CA THR A 15 16.05 -3.71 14.28
C THR A 15 14.92 -4.61 13.77
N ASP A 16 14.14 -4.12 12.79
CA ASP A 16 12.99 -4.80 12.20
C ASP A 16 13.29 -5.50 10.85
N ALA A 17 14.55 -5.53 10.41
CA ALA A 17 14.91 -6.14 9.12
C ALA A 17 14.47 -7.61 8.99
N ALA A 18 14.60 -8.40 10.06
CA ALA A 18 14.16 -9.79 10.06
C ALA A 18 12.64 -9.92 9.96
N GLN A 19 11.89 -8.95 10.47
CA GLN A 19 10.43 -8.92 10.38
C GLN A 19 9.96 -8.53 8.98
N ILE A 20 10.63 -7.56 8.35
CA ILE A 20 10.40 -7.23 6.94
C ILE A 20 10.60 -8.47 6.08
N GLN A 21 11.72 -9.19 6.28
CA GLN A 21 11.99 -10.43 5.55
C GLN A 21 10.87 -11.47 5.71
N ARG A 22 10.28 -11.61 6.90
CA ARG A 22 9.15 -12.52 7.11
C ARG A 22 7.89 -12.11 6.34
N VAL A 23 7.64 -10.80 6.20
CA VAL A 23 6.54 -10.30 5.36
C VAL A 23 6.83 -10.59 3.89
N ASP A 24 8.06 -10.36 3.44
CA ASP A 24 8.50 -10.63 2.08
C ASP A 24 8.39 -12.12 1.73
N ASP A 25 8.87 -13.01 2.62
CA ASP A 25 8.74 -14.46 2.49
C ASP A 25 7.28 -14.88 2.35
N TRP A 26 6.40 -14.24 3.13
CA TRP A 26 4.98 -14.52 3.07
C TRP A 26 4.38 -14.09 1.73
N ILE A 27 4.69 -12.87 1.25
CA ILE A 27 4.21 -12.36 -0.05
C ILE A 27 4.70 -13.26 -1.17
N ASP A 28 5.99 -13.64 -1.15
CA ASP A 28 6.59 -14.49 -2.17
C ASP A 28 5.90 -15.86 -2.27
N ALA A 29 5.56 -16.43 -1.12
CA ALA A 29 4.89 -17.72 -1.03
C ALA A 29 3.41 -17.72 -1.45
N HIS A 30 2.71 -16.56 -1.35
CA HIS A 30 1.26 -16.48 -1.54
C HIS A 30 0.82 -15.72 -2.79
N CYS A 31 1.74 -14.97 -3.43
CA CYS A 31 1.48 -14.26 -4.67
C CYS A 31 2.16 -14.93 -5.85
N ASP A 32 1.41 -15.18 -6.90
CA ASP A 32 1.90 -15.70 -8.17
C ASP A 32 1.86 -14.60 -9.24
N ALA A 33 3.03 -14.00 -9.51
CA ALA A 33 3.13 -12.91 -10.48
C ALA A 33 2.74 -13.33 -11.91
N GLU A 34 2.91 -14.62 -12.27
CA GLU A 34 2.51 -15.13 -13.60
C GLU A 34 0.98 -15.16 -13.75
N LYS A 35 0.26 -15.28 -12.63
CA LYS A 35 -1.19 -15.18 -12.58
C LYS A 35 -1.69 -13.75 -12.35
N GLY A 36 -0.79 -12.78 -12.22
CA GLY A 36 -1.13 -11.40 -11.87
C GLY A 36 -1.51 -11.21 -10.41
N GLU A 37 -1.22 -12.18 -9.52
CA GLU A 37 -1.51 -12.06 -8.10
C GLU A 37 -0.44 -11.21 -7.41
N PHE A 38 -0.87 -10.21 -6.65
CA PHE A 38 0.02 -9.34 -5.91
C PHE A 38 -0.61 -8.82 -4.62
N ALA A 39 0.24 -8.32 -3.74
CA ALA A 39 -0.13 -7.60 -2.55
C ALA A 39 -0.02 -6.08 -2.78
N TYR A 40 -1.02 -5.32 -2.33
CA TYR A 40 -1.01 -3.86 -2.36
C TYR A 40 -0.65 -3.31 -0.98
N MET A 41 0.42 -2.54 -0.91
CA MET A 41 0.90 -1.97 0.35
C MET A 41 0.35 -0.56 0.54
N ILE A 42 -0.54 -0.38 1.53
CA ILE A 42 -1.09 0.94 1.90
C ILE A 42 -0.04 1.81 2.60
N PRO A 43 0.75 1.30 3.58
CA PRO A 43 1.80 2.10 4.19
C PRO A 43 2.79 2.62 3.16
N HIS A 44 3.04 3.94 3.22
CA HIS A 44 4.04 4.56 2.38
C HIS A 44 4.69 5.72 3.13
N ASP A 45 5.81 5.43 3.78
CA ASP A 45 6.60 6.43 4.48
C ASP A 45 8.10 6.09 4.45
N MET A 46 8.93 6.83 5.16
CA MET A 46 10.37 6.60 5.18
C MET A 46 10.77 5.29 5.86
N LEU A 47 9.94 4.77 6.78
CA LEU A 47 10.24 3.53 7.49
C LEU A 47 9.74 2.30 6.74
N TYR A 48 8.54 2.42 6.14
CA TYR A 48 7.89 1.34 5.44
C TYR A 48 7.32 1.80 4.11
N ASN A 49 7.89 1.31 3.04
CA ASN A 49 7.43 1.50 1.68
C ASN A 49 7.82 0.28 0.84
N SER A 50 7.22 0.14 -0.32
CA SER A 50 7.45 -1.01 -1.20
C SER A 50 8.92 -1.20 -1.59
N ASP A 51 9.66 -0.10 -1.78
CA ASP A 51 11.07 -0.18 -2.16
C ASP A 51 11.91 -0.78 -1.04
N MET A 52 11.61 -0.41 0.22
CA MET A 52 12.29 -0.96 1.39
C MET A 52 12.09 -2.47 1.51
N PHE A 53 10.88 -2.96 1.24
CA PHE A 53 10.55 -4.38 1.23
C PHE A 53 11.26 -5.07 0.06
N GLN A 54 11.22 -4.52 -1.15
CA GLN A 54 11.93 -5.07 -2.30
C GLN A 54 13.45 -5.13 -2.08
N TYR A 55 14.04 -4.12 -1.42
CA TYR A 55 15.47 -4.14 -1.09
C TYR A 55 15.80 -5.15 0.00
N ALA A 56 14.94 -5.34 0.99
CA ALA A 56 15.15 -6.33 2.03
C ALA A 56 15.07 -7.76 1.49
N ALA A 57 14.29 -7.98 0.44
CA ALA A 57 14.13 -9.27 -0.23
C ALA A 57 15.35 -9.71 -1.07
N LEU A 58 16.31 -8.82 -1.34
CA LEU A 58 17.51 -9.16 -2.13
C LEU A 58 18.52 -9.99 -1.31
N PRO A 59 19.20 -10.97 -1.95
CA PRO A 59 19.08 -11.40 -3.35
C PRO A 59 18.11 -12.55 -3.61
N ASP A 60 17.48 -13.12 -2.57
CA ASP A 60 16.87 -14.45 -2.64
C ASP A 60 15.38 -14.42 -2.99
N ILE A 61 14.69 -13.28 -2.75
CA ILE A 61 13.25 -13.14 -2.98
C ILE A 61 12.99 -12.11 -4.07
N GLN A 62 12.23 -12.49 -5.07
CA GLN A 62 11.81 -11.59 -6.13
C GLN A 62 10.37 -11.13 -5.88
N LEU A 63 10.21 -9.95 -5.30
CA LEU A 63 8.90 -9.31 -5.14
C LEU A 63 8.42 -8.55 -6.38
N GLN A 64 9.20 -8.58 -7.47
CA GLN A 64 8.82 -7.92 -8.70
C GLN A 64 7.49 -8.49 -9.24
N GLY A 65 6.50 -7.64 -9.40
CA GLY A 65 5.16 -8.03 -9.79
C GLY A 65 4.29 -8.60 -8.67
N LYS A 66 4.86 -8.90 -7.49
CA LYS A 66 4.14 -9.43 -6.33
C LYS A 66 3.82 -8.38 -5.26
N LEU A 67 4.49 -7.23 -5.29
CA LEU A 67 4.22 -6.12 -4.37
C LEU A 67 4.00 -4.84 -5.16
N ALA A 68 2.84 -4.23 -4.96
CA ALA A 68 2.49 -2.91 -5.48
C ALA A 68 2.45 -1.89 -4.34
N ALA A 69 2.94 -0.69 -4.61
CA ALA A 69 2.90 0.40 -3.65
C ALA A 69 1.58 1.16 -3.73
N GLY A 70 1.18 1.66 -2.59
CA GLY A 70 0.23 2.76 -2.50
C GLY A 70 0.79 4.05 -3.12
N ILE A 71 -0.08 5.00 -3.34
CA ILE A 71 0.28 6.32 -3.85
C ILE A 71 1.13 7.05 -2.84
N SER A 72 2.17 7.67 -3.33
CA SER A 72 3.16 8.17 -2.42
C SER A 72 3.86 9.44 -2.79
N ILE A 73 3.66 9.96 -3.96
CA ILE A 73 4.37 11.18 -4.34
C ILE A 73 3.49 12.37 -4.01
N PRO A 74 3.95 13.30 -3.12
CA PRO A 74 3.24 14.55 -2.89
C PRO A 74 2.94 15.25 -4.21
N GLY A 75 1.65 15.56 -4.46
CA GLY A 75 1.21 16.23 -5.68
C GLY A 75 0.86 15.32 -6.87
N THR A 76 1.04 14.01 -6.77
CA THR A 76 0.41 13.08 -7.72
C THR A 76 -0.93 12.65 -7.15
N HIS A 77 -2.00 13.13 -7.75
CA HIS A 77 -3.37 12.79 -7.37
C HIS A 77 -3.85 11.62 -8.24
N GLU A 78 -3.17 10.47 -8.16
CA GLU A 78 -3.59 9.28 -8.89
C GLU A 78 -4.53 8.43 -8.04
N PHE A 79 -5.69 8.11 -8.59
CA PHE A 79 -6.59 7.17 -7.96
C PHE A 79 -5.98 5.76 -8.02
N PRO A 80 -5.83 5.05 -6.89
CA PRO A 80 -5.03 3.84 -6.84
C PRO A 80 -5.79 2.61 -7.35
N VAL A 81 -6.12 2.58 -8.62
CA VAL A 81 -6.90 1.50 -9.24
C VAL A 81 -6.31 0.11 -9.01
N ARG A 82 -5.00 -0.01 -8.86
CA ARG A 82 -4.34 -1.28 -8.54
C ARG A 82 -4.75 -1.88 -7.21
N PHE A 83 -5.22 -1.07 -6.27
CA PHE A 83 -5.79 -1.55 -5.01
C PHE A 83 -6.97 -2.50 -5.26
N PHE A 84 -7.82 -2.18 -6.24
CA PHE A 84 -9.01 -2.99 -6.56
C PHE A 84 -8.69 -4.30 -7.28
N GLU A 85 -7.48 -4.44 -7.81
CA GLU A 85 -6.98 -5.66 -8.46
C GLU A 85 -6.18 -6.56 -7.51
N ALA A 86 -5.79 -6.03 -6.35
CA ALA A 86 -4.91 -6.72 -5.43
C ALA A 86 -5.59 -7.94 -4.79
N LYS A 87 -4.89 -9.07 -4.78
CA LYS A 87 -5.31 -10.26 -4.03
C LYS A 87 -5.18 -10.05 -2.53
N TYR A 88 -4.12 -9.38 -2.12
CA TYR A 88 -3.84 -9.06 -0.72
C TYR A 88 -3.65 -7.55 -0.53
N VAL A 89 -4.01 -7.07 0.65
CA VAL A 89 -3.75 -5.69 1.07
C VAL A 89 -2.94 -5.71 2.36
N LEU A 90 -1.86 -4.94 2.42
CA LEU A 90 -1.05 -4.75 3.61
C LEU A 90 -1.41 -3.43 4.29
N THR A 91 -1.68 -3.51 5.58
CA THR A 91 -1.86 -2.35 6.48
C THR A 91 -0.80 -2.36 7.56
N ALA A 92 -0.57 -1.22 8.18
CA ALA A 92 0.28 -1.09 9.37
C ALA A 92 -0.47 -0.36 10.48
N GLU A 93 -0.34 -0.82 11.72
CA GLU A 93 -0.94 -0.16 12.88
C GLU A 93 0.07 -0.10 14.05
N PRO A 94 0.36 1.10 14.61
CA PRO A 94 -0.04 2.38 14.06
C PRO A 94 0.56 2.60 12.67
N LEU A 95 -0.16 3.33 11.79
CA LEU A 95 0.38 3.70 10.49
C LEU A 95 1.51 4.72 10.71
N PRO A 96 2.74 4.41 10.33
CA PRO A 96 3.84 5.35 10.47
C PRO A 96 3.60 6.56 9.58
N GLN A 97 3.85 7.75 10.11
CA GLN A 97 3.72 9.04 9.42
C GLN A 97 5.01 9.83 9.62
N THR A 98 6.04 9.44 8.89
CA THR A 98 7.35 10.11 8.97
C THR A 98 7.51 11.25 7.97
N PHE A 99 6.65 11.34 6.97
CA PHE A 99 6.63 12.47 6.05
C PHE A 99 5.93 13.67 6.68
N VAL A 100 6.56 14.84 6.57
CA VAL A 100 5.99 16.12 7.02
C VAL A 100 4.85 16.57 6.12
N SER A 101 4.83 16.08 4.87
CA SER A 101 3.75 16.30 3.90
C SER A 101 3.71 15.12 2.92
N GLY A 102 2.52 14.77 2.43
CA GLY A 102 2.31 13.73 1.41
C GLY A 102 1.97 12.34 1.94
N GLY A 103 1.97 12.14 3.26
CA GLY A 103 1.46 10.90 3.89
C GLY A 103 -0.05 10.91 4.13
N GLU A 104 -0.69 12.05 3.87
CA GLU A 104 -2.11 12.24 4.17
C GLU A 104 -3.01 11.29 3.36
N LEU A 105 -2.67 11.08 2.07
CA LEU A 105 -3.45 10.21 1.20
C LEU A 105 -3.36 8.74 1.64
N SER A 106 -2.16 8.24 1.99
CA SER A 106 -2.02 6.86 2.49
C SER A 106 -2.71 6.67 3.84
N GLY A 107 -2.64 7.68 4.72
CA GLY A 107 -3.35 7.69 6.00
C GLY A 107 -4.87 7.65 5.80
N ARG A 108 -5.37 8.44 4.87
CA ARG A 108 -6.80 8.48 4.53
C ARG A 108 -7.25 7.15 3.91
N TRP A 109 -6.47 6.63 2.97
CA TRP A 109 -6.76 5.33 2.35
C TRP A 109 -6.80 4.21 3.38
N ASN A 110 -5.83 4.19 4.30
CA ASN A 110 -5.81 3.22 5.40
C ASN A 110 -7.04 3.33 6.30
N ALA A 111 -7.49 4.55 6.62
CA ALA A 111 -8.68 4.75 7.43
C ALA A 111 -9.95 4.24 6.73
N LEU A 112 -10.11 4.55 5.44
CA LEU A 112 -11.25 4.08 4.63
C LEU A 112 -11.24 2.55 4.51
N PHE A 113 -10.08 1.98 4.20
CA PHE A 113 -9.91 0.53 4.15
C PHE A 113 -10.30 -0.13 5.48
N CYS A 114 -9.79 0.36 6.60
CA CYS A 114 -10.10 -0.19 7.92
C CYS A 114 -11.57 -0.06 8.30
N ALA A 115 -12.30 0.91 7.75
CA ALA A 115 -13.72 1.09 8.00
C ALA A 115 -14.60 0.11 7.20
N ALA A 116 -14.18 -0.30 6.00
CA ALA A 116 -14.98 -1.12 5.08
C ALA A 116 -14.45 -2.54 4.83
N ARG A 117 -13.24 -2.87 5.30
CA ARG A 117 -12.53 -4.13 4.95
C ARG A 117 -13.32 -5.40 5.24
N ASP A 118 -14.12 -5.42 6.30
CA ASP A 118 -14.84 -6.63 6.74
C ASP A 118 -15.90 -7.09 5.73
N GLU A 119 -16.24 -6.23 4.76
CA GLU A 119 -17.18 -6.58 3.68
C GLU A 119 -16.51 -7.37 2.56
N HIS A 120 -15.23 -7.08 2.29
CA HIS A 120 -14.51 -7.61 1.11
C HIS A 120 -13.23 -8.35 1.44
N PHE A 121 -12.80 -8.35 2.71
CA PHE A 121 -11.51 -8.90 3.09
C PHE A 121 -11.58 -9.72 4.37
N THR A 122 -10.69 -10.72 4.44
CA THR A 122 -10.43 -11.48 5.67
C THR A 122 -8.95 -11.38 6.04
N GLN A 123 -8.67 -11.42 7.35
CA GLN A 123 -7.28 -11.40 7.80
C GLN A 123 -6.57 -12.71 7.45
N ALA A 124 -5.50 -12.63 6.67
CA ALA A 124 -4.69 -13.77 6.24
C ALA A 124 -3.45 -13.97 7.12
N ALA A 125 -2.78 -12.88 7.53
CA ALA A 125 -1.58 -12.93 8.36
C ALA A 125 -1.41 -11.67 9.20
N SER A 126 -0.52 -11.73 10.21
CA SER A 126 -0.12 -10.58 11.02
C SER A 126 1.33 -10.72 11.45
N PHE A 127 2.08 -9.60 11.44
CA PHE A 127 3.51 -9.54 11.74
C PHE A 127 3.80 -8.39 12.70
N ASP A 128 4.25 -8.74 13.91
CA ASP A 128 4.79 -7.75 14.84
C ASP A 128 6.21 -7.36 14.39
N MET A 129 6.42 -6.08 14.13
CA MET A 129 7.69 -5.56 13.65
C MET A 129 8.73 -5.33 14.77
N GLY A 130 8.33 -5.57 16.02
CA GLY A 130 9.21 -5.43 17.18
C GLY A 130 9.50 -3.97 17.61
N ASN A 131 8.90 -3.00 16.93
CA ASN A 131 9.03 -1.57 17.21
C ASN A 131 7.69 -0.91 17.60
N GLY A 132 6.68 -1.74 17.88
CA GLY A 132 5.32 -1.30 18.21
C GLY A 132 4.39 -1.17 17.02
N THR A 133 4.89 -1.42 15.80
CA THR A 133 4.06 -1.49 14.59
C THR A 133 3.70 -2.95 14.28
N VAL A 134 2.46 -3.18 13.91
CA VAL A 134 1.96 -4.47 13.44
C VAL A 134 1.54 -4.34 11.99
N PHE A 135 2.12 -5.16 11.10
CA PHE A 135 1.63 -5.32 9.74
C PHE A 135 0.56 -6.41 9.72
N THR A 136 -0.54 -6.13 9.05
CA THR A 136 -1.60 -7.11 8.81
C THR A 136 -1.81 -7.28 7.32
N VAL A 137 -1.92 -8.53 6.89
CA VAL A 137 -2.25 -8.90 5.52
C VAL A 137 -3.70 -9.30 5.47
N TRP A 138 -4.42 -8.71 4.56
CA TRP A 138 -5.84 -8.94 4.31
C TRP A 138 -6.00 -9.59 2.94
N GLU A 139 -6.68 -10.73 2.88
CA GLU A 139 -7.00 -11.41 1.62
C GLU A 139 -8.37 -10.93 1.12
N ARG A 140 -8.42 -10.55 -0.16
CA ARG A 140 -9.66 -10.20 -0.83
C ARG A 140 -10.51 -11.45 -1.04
N THR A 141 -11.77 -11.40 -0.63
CA THR A 141 -12.70 -12.53 -0.68
C THR A 141 -13.48 -12.59 -1.99
N GLU A 142 -13.71 -11.43 -2.61
CA GLU A 142 -14.47 -11.28 -3.86
C GLU A 142 -13.81 -10.20 -4.74
N PRO A 143 -13.93 -10.29 -6.07
CA PRO A 143 -13.49 -9.23 -6.96
C PRO A 143 -14.12 -7.89 -6.59
N ALA A 144 -13.36 -6.81 -6.74
CA ALA A 144 -13.90 -5.47 -6.52
C ALA A 144 -15.06 -5.18 -7.46
N ASP A 145 -16.06 -4.51 -6.96
CA ASP A 145 -17.24 -4.10 -7.72
C ASP A 145 -17.33 -2.55 -7.81
N ARG A 146 -18.33 -2.07 -8.54
CA ARG A 146 -18.57 -0.63 -8.69
C ARG A 146 -18.84 0.05 -7.35
N ALA A 147 -19.57 -0.60 -6.46
CA ALA A 147 -19.94 -0.01 -5.17
C ALA A 147 -18.71 0.23 -4.27
N GLU A 148 -17.76 -0.73 -4.27
CA GLU A 148 -16.49 -0.55 -3.56
C GLU A 148 -15.69 0.65 -4.13
N VAL A 149 -15.59 0.78 -5.45
CA VAL A 149 -14.89 1.91 -6.08
C VAL A 149 -15.57 3.25 -5.75
N GLU A 150 -16.88 3.31 -5.83
CA GLU A 150 -17.68 4.51 -5.54
C GLU A 150 -17.55 4.93 -4.07
N TYR A 151 -17.45 3.98 -3.13
CA TYR A 151 -17.21 4.27 -1.72
C TYR A 151 -15.94 5.11 -1.50
N TYR A 152 -14.83 4.74 -2.15
CA TYR A 152 -13.59 5.51 -2.06
C TYR A 152 -13.69 6.85 -2.78
N LEU A 153 -14.30 6.90 -3.95
CA LEU A 153 -14.50 8.15 -4.70
C LEU A 153 -15.33 9.17 -3.91
N ASP A 154 -16.43 8.74 -3.33
CA ASP A 154 -17.32 9.60 -2.56
C ASP A 154 -16.62 10.16 -1.31
N ALA A 155 -15.81 9.35 -0.65
CA ALA A 155 -15.06 9.79 0.51
C ALA A 155 -14.03 10.88 0.16
N PHE A 156 -13.34 10.76 -0.98
CA PHE A 156 -12.39 11.78 -1.43
C PHE A 156 -13.05 13.01 -2.02
N ALA A 157 -14.25 12.88 -2.61
CA ALA A 157 -15.02 14.00 -3.13
C ALA A 157 -15.41 15.03 -2.05
N GLN A 158 -15.44 14.61 -0.78
CA GLN A 158 -15.77 15.48 0.35
C GLN A 158 -14.60 16.35 0.83
N GLU A 159 -13.36 16.03 0.43
CA GLU A 159 -12.16 16.65 1.01
C GLU A 159 -11.56 17.77 0.15
N ASP A 160 -11.50 17.58 -1.17
CA ASP A 160 -10.91 18.54 -2.08
C ASP A 160 -11.66 18.55 -3.42
N ALA A 161 -11.93 19.73 -3.94
CA ALA A 161 -12.64 19.90 -5.21
C ALA A 161 -11.83 19.39 -6.43
N LEU A 162 -10.51 19.19 -6.31
CA LEU A 162 -9.68 18.65 -7.38
C LEU A 162 -9.68 17.11 -7.43
N TYR A 163 -9.82 16.44 -6.29
CA TYR A 163 -9.85 14.97 -6.25
C TYR A 163 -11.00 14.35 -7.06
N PRO A 164 -12.26 14.85 -6.98
CA PRO A 164 -13.37 14.21 -7.66
C PRO A 164 -13.19 14.11 -9.16
N GLU A 165 -12.69 15.17 -9.81
CA GLU A 165 -12.56 15.20 -11.26
C GLU A 165 -11.49 14.24 -11.76
N MET A 166 -10.30 14.26 -11.16
CA MET A 166 -9.18 13.41 -11.56
C MET A 166 -9.42 11.95 -11.22
N PHE A 167 -9.90 11.67 -10.00
CA PHE A 167 -10.14 10.31 -9.54
C PHE A 167 -11.28 9.65 -10.29
N SER A 168 -12.38 10.37 -10.55
CA SER A 168 -13.51 9.84 -11.30
C SER A 168 -13.13 9.43 -12.72
N GLN A 169 -12.32 10.23 -13.42
CA GLN A 169 -11.87 9.87 -14.77
C GLN A 169 -11.07 8.57 -14.78
N VAL A 170 -10.13 8.40 -13.85
CA VAL A 170 -9.31 7.18 -13.75
C VAL A 170 -10.17 5.98 -13.36
N ALA A 171 -11.08 6.15 -12.40
CA ALA A 171 -11.96 5.10 -11.94
C ALA A 171 -12.92 4.63 -13.04
N GLU A 172 -13.54 5.54 -13.79
CA GLU A 172 -14.44 5.18 -14.90
C GLU A 172 -13.72 4.41 -16.02
N VAL A 173 -12.47 4.78 -16.34
CA VAL A 173 -11.66 4.03 -17.31
C VAL A 173 -11.38 2.62 -16.79
N TRP A 174 -11.05 2.49 -15.51
CA TRP A 174 -10.80 1.19 -14.88
C TRP A 174 -12.07 0.32 -14.86
N LEU A 175 -13.20 0.88 -14.40
CA LEU A 175 -14.50 0.19 -14.36
C LEU A 175 -14.91 -0.30 -15.74
N ALA A 176 -14.83 0.56 -16.76
CA ALA A 176 -15.15 0.18 -18.14
C ALA A 176 -14.25 -0.95 -18.66
N GLY A 177 -12.96 -0.93 -18.29
CA GLY A 177 -12.00 -1.99 -18.65
C GLY A 177 -12.33 -3.36 -18.02
N HIS A 178 -13.03 -3.36 -16.88
CA HIS A 178 -13.43 -4.56 -16.14
C HIS A 178 -14.91 -4.96 -16.39
N GLY A 179 -15.64 -4.20 -17.21
CA GLY A 179 -17.04 -4.48 -17.52
C GLY A 179 -18.02 -4.20 -16.38
N LEU A 180 -17.64 -3.28 -15.48
CA LEU A 180 -18.39 -2.84 -14.29
C LEU A 180 -19.17 -1.56 -14.52
#